data_332ad77965f029638fa175a747438a31
#
_entry.id   332ad77965f029638fa175a747438a31
#
_cell.length_a   1.000
_cell.length_b   1.000
_cell.length_c   1.000
_cell.angle_alpha   90.00
_cell.angle_beta   90.00
_cell.angle_gamma   90.00
#
_symmetry.space_group_name_H-M   'P 1'
#
loop_
_entity.id
_entity.type
_entity.pdbx_description
1 polymer ?
#
loop_
_entity_poly.entity_id
_entity_poly.type
_entity_poly.pdbx_seq_one_letter_code
_entity_poly.pdbx_strand_id
1 'polypeptide(L)' 'MKIIDALGARCPLPIIKTAKALQDIKIGDSLTIFSDDPATSPDLKAWARMTGNKVEVLGPVEFKITKLVSRS' A
#
# COMPACT_ATOMS: atom_id res chain seq x y z
N MET A 1 5.00 5.06 12.49
CA MET A 1 4.30 4.62 11.28
C MET A 1 5.11 5.02 10.05
N LYS A 2 5.24 4.13 9.11
CA LYS A 2 5.98 4.42 7.88
C LYS A 2 5.07 5.13 6.88
N ILE A 3 5.60 6.17 6.24
CA ILE A 3 4.85 6.93 5.24
C ILE A 3 5.60 6.84 3.92
N ILE A 4 4.87 6.55 2.84
CA ILE A 4 5.42 6.44 1.50
C ILE A 4 4.79 7.50 0.62
N ASP A 5 5.62 8.31 0.00
CA ASP A 5 5.16 9.32 -0.94
C ASP A 5 5.28 8.75 -2.35
N ALA A 6 4.14 8.47 -2.94
CA ALA A 6 4.06 8.02 -4.33
C ALA A 6 3.23 8.98 -5.18
N LEU A 7 3.09 10.23 -4.72
CA LEU A 7 2.42 11.26 -5.51
C LEU A 7 3.18 11.49 -6.81
N GLY A 8 2.44 11.55 -7.92
CA GLY A 8 3.03 11.70 -9.24
C GLY A 8 3.51 10.41 -9.88
N ALA A 9 3.58 9.32 -9.11
CA ALA A 9 3.96 8.02 -9.66
C ALA A 9 2.76 7.34 -10.31
N ARG A 10 3.01 6.58 -11.36
CA ARG A 10 1.98 5.83 -12.06
C ARG A 10 2.03 4.36 -11.71
N CYS A 11 0.89 3.70 -11.79
CA CYS A 11 0.81 2.26 -11.61
C CYS A 11 1.74 1.57 -12.63
N PRO A 12 2.55 0.57 -12.22
CA PRO A 12 2.47 -0.12 -10.93
C PRO A 12 3.43 0.39 -9.84
N LEU A 13 4.06 1.56 -10.00
CA LEU A 13 5.06 2.04 -9.04
C LEU A 13 4.52 2.17 -7.61
N PRO A 14 3.31 2.72 -7.36
CA PRO A 14 2.80 2.77 -5.98
C PRO A 14 2.73 1.39 -5.33
N ILE A 15 2.32 0.39 -6.10
CA ILE A 15 2.21 -0.99 -5.60
C ILE A 15 3.59 -1.56 -5.29
N ILE A 16 4.55 -1.33 -6.16
CA ILE A 16 5.93 -1.80 -5.96
C ILE A 16 6.54 -1.17 -4.73
N LYS A 17 6.34 0.14 -4.54
CA LYS A 17 6.85 0.85 -3.37
C LYS A 17 6.23 0.31 -2.08
N THR A 18 4.92 0.04 -2.11
CA THR A 18 4.20 -0.53 -0.97
C THR A 18 4.74 -1.91 -0.63
N ALA A 19 4.92 -2.78 -1.62
CA ALA A 19 5.41 -4.13 -1.40
C ALA A 19 6.81 -4.12 -0.79
N LYS A 20 7.69 -3.26 -1.29
CA LYS A 20 9.05 -3.12 -0.74
C LYS A 20 9.02 -2.63 0.70
N ALA A 21 8.19 -1.65 0.99
CA ALA A 21 8.13 -1.06 2.32
C ALA A 21 7.57 -2.04 3.35
N LEU A 22 6.66 -2.91 2.94
CA LEU A 22 6.10 -3.92 3.84
C LEU A 22 7.15 -4.91 4.33
N GLN A 23 8.22 -5.12 3.56
CA GLN A 23 9.30 -6.01 3.99
C GLN A 23 10.04 -5.47 5.21
N ASP A 24 9.99 -4.17 5.44
CA ASP A 24 10.69 -3.50 6.53
C ASP A 24 9.86 -3.37 7.80
N ILE A 25 8.60 -3.76 7.78
CA ILE A 25 7.73 -3.67 8.95
C ILE A 25 7.30 -5.06 9.39
N LYS A 26 6.84 -5.14 10.65
CA LYS A 26 6.43 -6.41 11.26
C LYS A 26 4.95 -6.68 10.99
N ILE A 27 4.56 -7.94 11.09
CA ILE A 27 3.15 -8.32 11.02
C ILE A 27 2.38 -7.58 12.12
N GLY A 28 1.26 -6.99 11.75
CA GLY A 28 0.46 -6.17 12.63
C GLY A 28 0.76 -4.68 12.53
N ASP A 29 1.93 -4.33 12.00
CA ASP A 29 2.25 -2.92 11.75
C ASP A 29 1.61 -2.46 10.44
N SER A 30 1.49 -1.15 10.30
CA SER A 30 0.90 -0.55 9.12
C SER A 30 1.78 0.57 8.57
N LEU A 31 1.52 0.92 7.33
CA LEU A 31 2.13 2.07 6.69
C LEU A 31 1.05 2.87 5.96
N THR A 32 1.38 4.11 5.65
CA THR A 32 0.50 4.99 4.87
C THR A 32 1.18 5.29 3.54
N ILE A 33 0.42 5.18 2.46
CA ILE A 33 0.92 5.54 1.13
C ILE A 33 0.05 6.66 0.56
N PHE A 34 0.70 7.64 -0.04
CA PHE A 34 0.03 8.71 -0.77
C PHE A 34 0.22 8.48 -2.26
N SER A 35 -0.87 8.43 -3.00
CA SER A 35 -0.85 8.25 -4.45
C SER A 35 -2.03 8.97 -5.07
N ASP A 36 -1.79 9.71 -6.14
CA ASP A 36 -2.83 10.44 -6.86
C ASP A 36 -3.22 9.76 -8.18
N ASP A 37 -2.68 8.58 -8.45
CA ASP A 37 -3.08 7.81 -9.64
C ASP A 37 -4.45 7.14 -9.37
N PRO A 38 -5.46 7.41 -10.20
CA PRO A 38 -6.79 6.81 -9.99
C PRO A 38 -6.81 5.28 -10.04
N ALA A 39 -5.82 4.65 -10.65
CA ALA A 39 -5.71 3.20 -10.68
C ALA A 39 -5.20 2.61 -9.36
N THR A 40 -4.62 3.42 -8.47
CA THR A 40 -4.00 2.94 -7.25
C THR A 40 -5.00 2.25 -6.31
N SER A 41 -6.18 2.85 -6.13
CA SER A 41 -7.18 2.30 -5.22
C SER A 41 -7.60 0.88 -5.62
N PRO A 42 -8.08 0.63 -6.85
CA PRO A 42 -8.44 -0.73 -7.24
C PRO A 42 -7.25 -1.69 -7.29
N ASP A 43 -6.08 -1.19 -7.68
CA ASP A 43 -4.88 -2.01 -7.75
C ASP A 43 -4.41 -2.44 -6.36
N LEU A 44 -4.42 -1.52 -5.38
CA LEU A 44 -4.06 -1.86 -4.00
C LEU A 44 -5.03 -2.85 -3.40
N LYS A 45 -6.31 -2.71 -3.68
CA LYS A 45 -7.32 -3.64 -3.19
C LYS A 45 -7.11 -5.04 -3.75
N ALA A 46 -6.83 -5.14 -5.04
CA ALA A 46 -6.54 -6.42 -5.67
C ALA A 46 -5.25 -7.03 -5.12
N TRP A 47 -4.20 -6.23 -4.99
CA TRP A 47 -2.92 -6.65 -4.43
C TRP A 47 -3.07 -7.15 -2.99
N ALA A 48 -3.82 -6.41 -2.16
CA ALA A 48 -4.06 -6.81 -0.78
C ALA A 48 -4.78 -8.14 -0.69
N ARG A 49 -5.76 -8.35 -1.56
CA ARG A 49 -6.49 -9.63 -1.62
C ARG A 49 -5.58 -10.76 -2.02
N MET A 50 -4.70 -10.53 -3.00
CA MET A 50 -3.78 -11.55 -3.48
C MET A 50 -2.70 -11.91 -2.46
N THR A 51 -2.24 -10.92 -1.70
CA THR A 51 -1.14 -11.12 -0.73
C THR A 51 -1.63 -11.41 0.68
N GLY A 52 -2.91 -11.18 0.98
CA GLY A 52 -3.45 -11.39 2.32
C GLY A 52 -3.26 -10.21 3.26
N ASN A 53 -2.81 -9.06 2.76
CA ASN A 53 -2.68 -7.86 3.56
C ASN A 53 -3.97 -7.05 3.54
N LYS A 54 -4.06 -6.04 4.41
CA LYS A 54 -5.25 -5.22 4.52
C LYS A 54 -4.99 -3.82 3.96
N VAL A 55 -5.94 -3.31 3.19
CA VAL A 55 -5.91 -1.95 2.64
C VAL A 55 -7.13 -1.20 3.14
N GLU A 56 -6.90 0.03 3.64
CA GLU A 56 -7.96 0.94 4.00
C GLU A 56 -7.78 2.25 3.25
N VAL A 57 -8.86 2.74 2.64
CA VAL A 57 -8.85 4.03 1.96
C VAL A 57 -9.18 5.10 2.98
N LEU A 58 -8.22 6.00 3.25
CA LEU A 58 -8.37 7.07 4.23
C LEU A 58 -8.80 8.39 3.60
N GLY A 59 -8.59 8.53 2.29
CA GLY A 59 -8.94 9.75 1.57
C GLY A 59 -8.72 9.58 0.08
N PRO A 60 -8.89 10.65 -0.72
CA PRO A 60 -8.76 10.55 -2.18
C PRO A 60 -7.39 10.09 -2.64
N VAL A 61 -6.34 10.39 -1.87
CA VAL A 61 -4.96 10.06 -2.23
C VAL A 61 -4.22 9.35 -1.11
N GLU A 62 -4.91 8.96 -0.04
CA GLU A 62 -4.28 8.39 1.16
C GLU A 62 -4.81 6.98 1.41
N PHE A 63 -3.89 6.02 1.59
CA PHE A 63 -4.22 4.62 1.82
C PHE A 63 -3.39 4.08 2.98
N LYS A 64 -4.02 3.28 3.84
CA LYS A 64 -3.33 2.61 4.94
C LYS A 64 -3.24 1.13 4.63
N ILE A 65 -2.02 0.61 4.69
CA ILE A 65 -1.75 -0.81 4.44
C ILE A 65 -1.30 -1.45 5.75
N THR A 66 -1.99 -2.49 6.17
CA THR A 66 -1.63 -3.24 7.37
C THR A 66 -1.03 -4.58 6.96
N LYS A 67 0.16 -4.89 7.49
CA LYS A 67 0.83 -6.14 7.19
C LYS A 67 0.21 -7.25 8.02
N LEU A 68 -0.40 -8.22 7.36
CA LEU A 68 -1.05 -9.36 8.01
C LEU A 68 -0.31 -10.67 7.79
N VAL A 69 0.58 -10.73 6.78
CA VAL A 69 1.35 -11.92 6.44
C VAL A 69 2.82 -11.55 6.28
N SER A 70 3.70 -12.54 6.45
CA SER A 70 5.15 -12.31 6.42
C SER A 70 5.71 -12.14 5.01
N ARG A 71 4.94 -12.46 3.99
CA ARG A 71 5.34 -12.24 2.59
C ARG A 71 4.40 -11.26 1.92
N SER A 72 4.94 -10.46 1.03
CA SER A 72 4.14 -9.47 0.31
C SER A 72 4.14 -9.72 -1.18
#